data_2ef16b9d46c6639eac5b5affb1f682d9
#
_entry.id   2ef16b9d46c6639eac5b5affb1f682d9
#
_cell.length_a   1.000
_cell.length_b   1.000
_cell.length_c   1.000
_cell.angle_alpha   90.00
_cell.angle_beta   90.00
_cell.angle_gamma   90.00
#
_symmetry.space_group_name_H-M   'P 1'
#
loop_
_entity.id
_entity.type
_entity.pdbx_description
1 polymer ?
#
loop_
_entity_poly.entity_id
_entity_poly.type
_entity_poly.pdbx_seq_one_letter_code
_entity_poly.pdbx_strand_id
1 'polypeptide(L)'
;MEEVVENMKWYVLRVVGGKERKTVSFIEKEIERVGMKKFVSQILVPTEKVYQIRNGKKVSKEKNFFPGYVLIEANLVGEVPHILKNVTNVMGFLGATKGGAPVPMRKTEINRILGKVDNLNLSEEQVNIPFVVGETVKVIDGPFNSFHAEIEAIDEQKKKLQLMVKIFGRKTPLELNFMQVEKI
;
A
#
# COMPACT_ATOMS: atom_id res chain seq x y z
N MET A 1 -4.99 -34.04 3.67
CA MET A 1 -5.05 -32.67 3.11
C MET A 1 -5.18 -31.59 4.19
N GLU A 2 -5.79 -31.86 5.31
CA GLU A 2 -5.97 -30.91 6.42
C GLU A 2 -4.66 -30.53 7.14
N GLU A 3 -3.72 -31.46 7.33
CA GLU A 3 -2.44 -31.20 8.01
C GLU A 3 -1.53 -30.16 7.30
N VAL A 4 -1.66 -30.00 5.99
CA VAL A 4 -0.84 -29.04 5.23
C VAL A 4 -1.30 -27.61 5.46
N VAL A 5 -2.60 -27.42 5.70
CA VAL A 5 -3.20 -26.09 5.94
C VAL A 5 -2.99 -25.64 7.39
N GLU A 6 -2.99 -26.56 8.35
CA GLU A 6 -2.80 -26.23 9.78
C GLU A 6 -1.41 -25.65 10.11
N ASN A 7 -0.39 -25.96 9.31
CA ASN A 7 0.98 -25.51 9.54
C ASN A 7 1.43 -24.33 8.67
N MET A 8 0.48 -23.66 8.00
CA MET A 8 0.80 -22.45 7.25
C MET A 8 1.20 -21.33 8.19
N LYS A 9 2.37 -20.74 7.94
CA LYS A 9 2.91 -19.63 8.70
C LYS A 9 3.42 -18.55 7.75
N TRP A 10 3.45 -17.34 8.23
CA TRP A 10 3.98 -16.22 7.48
C TRP A 10 5.48 -16.07 7.67
N TYR A 11 6.17 -15.90 6.56
CA TYR A 11 7.61 -15.65 6.52
C TYR A 11 7.90 -14.42 5.68
N VAL A 12 9.05 -13.82 5.90
CA VAL A 12 9.54 -12.70 5.12
C VAL A 12 10.71 -13.15 4.27
N LEU A 13 10.59 -12.94 2.98
CA LEU A 13 11.68 -13.14 2.03
C LEU A 13 12.39 -11.81 1.76
N ARG A 14 13.71 -11.80 1.85
CA ARG A 14 14.53 -10.71 1.35
C ARG A 14 14.74 -10.88 -0.14
N VAL A 15 14.42 -9.86 -0.90
CA VAL A 15 14.53 -9.84 -2.36
C VAL A 15 15.25 -8.59 -2.83
N VAL A 16 15.63 -8.55 -4.08
CA VAL A 16 16.25 -7.36 -4.68
C VAL A 16 15.26 -6.20 -4.68
N GLY A 17 15.63 -5.09 -4.07
CA GLY A 17 14.79 -3.89 -3.98
C GLY A 17 14.41 -3.35 -5.35
N GLY A 18 13.14 -2.95 -5.50
CA GLY A 18 12.56 -2.50 -6.76
C GLY A 18 12.12 -3.61 -7.72
N LYS A 19 12.40 -4.87 -7.39
CA LYS A 19 12.01 -6.04 -8.20
C LYS A 19 11.04 -6.99 -7.48
N GLU A 20 10.40 -6.53 -6.42
CA GLU A 20 9.57 -7.35 -5.55
C GLU A 20 8.45 -8.05 -6.32
N ARG A 21 7.69 -7.34 -7.15
CA ARG A 21 6.60 -7.91 -7.96
C ARG A 21 7.11 -8.93 -8.98
N LYS A 22 8.24 -8.63 -9.61
CA LYS A 22 8.88 -9.55 -10.57
C LYS A 22 9.33 -10.82 -9.86
N THR A 23 9.86 -10.69 -8.65
CA THR A 23 10.27 -11.80 -7.81
C THR A 23 9.08 -12.67 -7.40
N VAL A 24 7.95 -12.07 -7.03
CA VAL A 24 6.70 -12.81 -6.77
C VAL A 24 6.30 -13.67 -7.97
N SER A 25 6.31 -13.09 -9.16
CA SER A 25 6.00 -13.83 -10.39
C SER A 25 6.97 -15.00 -10.65
N PHE A 26 8.24 -14.84 -10.32
CA PHE A 26 9.21 -15.94 -10.41
C PHE A 26 8.95 -17.02 -9.37
N ILE A 27 8.60 -16.64 -8.14
CA ILE A 27 8.26 -17.59 -7.07
C ILE A 27 7.02 -18.40 -7.47
N GLU A 28 5.98 -17.75 -7.95
CA GLU A 28 4.74 -18.40 -8.38
C GLU A 28 4.99 -19.42 -9.50
N LYS A 29 5.75 -19.03 -10.50
CA LYS A 29 6.14 -19.93 -11.62
C LYS A 29 6.95 -21.12 -11.13
N GLU A 30 7.88 -20.90 -10.23
CA GLU A 30 8.74 -21.98 -9.71
C GLU A 30 7.93 -22.95 -8.85
N ILE A 31 7.06 -22.47 -7.99
CA ILE A 31 6.16 -23.27 -7.17
C ILE A 31 5.22 -24.11 -8.06
N GLU A 32 4.72 -23.53 -9.13
CA GLU A 32 3.87 -24.24 -10.09
C GLU A 32 4.66 -25.30 -10.87
N ARG A 33 5.87 -24.97 -11.29
CA ARG A 33 6.76 -25.89 -12.01
C ARG A 33 7.12 -27.15 -11.20
N VAL A 34 7.38 -26.99 -9.90
CA VAL A 34 7.72 -28.10 -8.99
C VAL A 34 6.51 -28.76 -8.34
N GLY A 35 5.30 -28.27 -8.61
CA GLY A 35 4.06 -28.83 -8.06
C GLY A 35 3.87 -28.60 -6.55
N MET A 36 4.52 -27.57 -6.00
CA MET A 36 4.46 -27.26 -4.57
C MET A 36 3.44 -26.19 -4.19
N LYS A 37 2.48 -25.91 -5.06
CA LYS A 37 1.42 -24.91 -4.84
C LYS A 37 0.60 -25.18 -3.57
N LYS A 38 0.44 -26.43 -3.17
CA LYS A 38 -0.24 -26.82 -1.93
C LYS A 38 0.48 -26.38 -0.64
N PHE A 39 1.77 -26.12 -0.71
CA PHE A 39 2.58 -25.67 0.45
C PHE A 39 2.71 -24.15 0.56
N VAL A 40 2.24 -23.41 -0.44
CA VAL A 40 2.26 -21.94 -0.45
C VAL A 40 0.85 -21.46 -0.70
N SER A 41 0.28 -20.77 0.30
CA SER A 41 -1.09 -20.26 0.25
C SER A 41 -1.13 -18.89 -0.45
N GLN A 42 -0.30 -17.97 0.01
CA GLN A 42 -0.32 -16.59 -0.45
C GLN A 42 1.09 -16.01 -0.53
N ILE A 43 1.28 -15.11 -1.48
CA ILE A 43 2.48 -14.30 -1.60
C ILE A 43 2.02 -12.85 -1.72
N LEU A 44 2.56 -11.97 -0.86
CA LEU A 44 2.12 -10.59 -0.74
C LEU A 44 3.31 -9.65 -0.77
N VAL A 45 3.20 -8.61 -1.58
CA VAL A 45 4.07 -7.43 -1.51
C VAL A 45 3.28 -6.34 -0.79
N PRO A 46 3.67 -5.94 0.43
CA PRO A 46 2.95 -4.92 1.17
C PRO A 46 3.16 -3.56 0.51
N THR A 47 2.15 -3.09 -0.20
CA THR A 47 2.14 -1.81 -0.90
C THR A 47 1.03 -0.92 -0.41
N GLU A 48 1.28 0.39 -0.43
CA GLU A 48 0.28 1.42 -0.25
C GLU A 48 0.08 2.18 -1.54
N LYS A 49 -1.15 2.60 -1.82
CA LYS A 49 -1.43 3.53 -2.91
C LYS A 49 -1.24 4.95 -2.39
N VAL A 50 -0.23 5.62 -2.91
CA VAL A 50 0.02 7.04 -2.64
C VAL A 50 -0.54 7.84 -3.81
N TYR A 51 -1.36 8.82 -3.51
CA TYR A 51 -1.91 9.71 -4.52
C TYR A 51 -1.05 10.96 -4.62
N GLN A 52 -0.65 11.29 -5.83
CA GLN A 52 0.04 12.54 -6.14
C GLN A 52 -0.76 13.32 -7.18
N ILE A 53 -0.76 14.65 -7.04
CA ILE A 53 -1.33 15.52 -8.05
C ILE A 53 -0.21 15.92 -9.01
N ARG A 54 -0.38 15.58 -10.28
CA ARG A 54 0.45 16.07 -11.38
C ARG A 54 -0.44 16.75 -12.40
N ASN A 55 -0.14 18.00 -12.72
CA ASN A 55 -0.88 18.80 -13.71
C ASN A 55 -2.39 18.83 -13.45
N GLY A 56 -2.84 18.96 -12.20
CA GLY A 56 -4.24 18.97 -11.81
C GLY A 56 -4.95 17.60 -11.89
N LYS A 57 -4.23 16.52 -12.20
CA LYS A 57 -4.77 15.16 -12.26
C LYS A 57 -4.25 14.33 -11.11
N LYS A 58 -5.17 13.56 -10.50
CA LYS A 58 -4.83 12.58 -9.47
C LYS A 58 -4.12 11.39 -10.13
N VAL A 59 -2.85 11.20 -9.81
CA VAL A 59 -2.09 10.03 -10.23
C VAL A 59 -1.87 9.15 -9.01
N SER A 60 -2.32 7.91 -9.07
CA SER A 60 -2.02 6.93 -8.05
C SER A 60 -0.68 6.26 -8.32
N LYS A 61 0.18 6.23 -7.32
CA LYS A 61 1.44 5.49 -7.36
C LYS A 61 1.46 4.50 -6.21
N GLU A 62 1.74 3.25 -6.53
CA GLU A 62 1.96 2.26 -5.49
C GLU A 62 3.38 2.39 -4.94
N LYS A 63 3.47 2.46 -3.63
CA LYS A 63 4.73 2.51 -2.89
C LYS A 63 4.82 1.31 -1.97
N ASN A 64 5.95 0.62 -1.98
CA ASN A 64 6.17 -0.48 -1.05
C ASN A 64 6.37 0.04 0.37
N PHE A 65 5.67 -0.56 1.34
CA PHE A 65 5.92 -0.31 2.77
C PHE A 65 7.31 -0.76 3.20
N PHE A 66 7.73 -1.90 2.68
CA PHE A 66 9.01 -2.52 3.00
C PHE A 66 9.74 -2.87 1.71
N PRO A 67 10.47 -1.93 1.10
CA PRO A 67 11.26 -2.20 -0.10
C PRO A 67 12.29 -3.31 0.15
N GLY A 68 12.35 -4.27 -0.78
CA GLY A 68 13.25 -5.42 -0.67
C GLY A 68 12.71 -6.58 0.17
N TYR A 69 11.41 -6.57 0.53
CA TYR A 69 10.78 -7.64 1.29
C TYR A 69 9.49 -8.11 0.63
N VAL A 70 9.25 -9.42 0.71
CA VAL A 70 8.04 -10.09 0.24
C VAL A 70 7.53 -10.97 1.37
N LEU A 71 6.24 -10.91 1.65
CA LEU A 71 5.57 -11.77 2.61
C LEU A 71 5.07 -13.03 1.93
N ILE A 72 5.29 -14.18 2.53
CA ILE A 72 4.84 -15.48 2.02
C ILE A 72 4.17 -16.28 3.14
N GLU A 73 2.98 -16.78 2.89
CA GLU A 73 2.31 -17.74 3.74
C GLU A 73 2.56 -19.13 3.19
N ALA A 74 3.34 -19.91 3.91
CA ALA A 74 3.77 -21.22 3.45
C ALA A 74 3.97 -22.21 4.59
N ASN A 75 3.86 -23.49 4.25
CA ASN A 75 4.34 -24.56 5.10
C ASN A 75 5.73 -24.99 4.61
N LEU A 76 6.75 -24.62 5.36
CA LEU A 76 8.16 -24.86 4.99
C LEU A 76 8.59 -26.27 5.41
N VAL A 77 8.09 -27.27 4.72
CA VAL A 77 8.46 -28.68 4.91
C VAL A 77 9.31 -29.18 3.75
N GLY A 78 10.22 -30.11 4.03
CA GLY A 78 11.05 -30.74 3.01
C GLY A 78 11.93 -29.75 2.23
N GLU A 79 11.80 -29.74 0.93
CA GLU A 79 12.62 -28.92 0.02
C GLU A 79 12.04 -27.52 -0.25
N VAL A 80 10.84 -27.20 0.26
CA VAL A 80 10.18 -25.91 0.02
C VAL A 80 11.07 -24.72 0.37
N PRO A 81 11.74 -24.66 1.54
CA PRO A 81 12.62 -23.53 1.88
C PRO A 81 13.78 -23.39 0.90
N HIS A 82 14.33 -24.52 0.45
CA HIS A 82 15.46 -24.54 -0.47
C HIS A 82 15.07 -24.02 -1.84
N ILE A 83 13.92 -24.45 -2.35
CA ILE A 83 13.38 -24.00 -3.64
C ILE A 83 13.10 -22.50 -3.61
N LEU A 84 12.47 -21.99 -2.56
CA LEU A 84 12.18 -20.57 -2.41
C LEU A 84 13.46 -19.71 -2.37
N LYS A 85 14.51 -20.19 -1.71
CA LYS A 85 15.81 -19.50 -1.66
C LYS A 85 16.52 -19.42 -3.00
N ASN A 86 16.29 -20.39 -3.86
CA ASN A 86 16.95 -20.48 -5.17
C ASN A 86 16.22 -19.72 -6.28
N VAL A 87 15.06 -19.15 -6.00
CA VAL A 87 14.35 -18.32 -6.97
C VAL A 87 15.15 -17.06 -7.29
N THR A 88 15.15 -16.67 -8.55
CA THR A 88 15.84 -15.46 -9.03
C THR A 88 15.39 -14.22 -8.25
N ASN A 89 16.35 -13.40 -7.84
CA ASN A 89 16.18 -12.19 -7.04
C ASN A 89 15.84 -12.43 -5.55
N VAL A 90 15.70 -13.66 -5.09
CA VAL A 90 15.55 -13.98 -3.66
C VAL A 90 16.93 -14.07 -3.02
N MET A 91 17.11 -13.34 -1.92
CA MET A 91 18.36 -13.32 -1.14
C MET A 91 18.32 -14.28 0.05
N GLY A 92 17.14 -14.68 0.49
CA GLY A 92 16.92 -15.60 1.59
C GLY A 92 15.76 -15.19 2.49
N PHE A 93 15.56 -15.92 3.57
CA PHE A 93 14.56 -15.61 4.59
C PHE A 93 15.10 -14.61 5.60
N LEU A 94 14.25 -13.68 6.04
CA LEU A 94 14.57 -12.76 7.12
C LEU A 94 14.63 -13.53 8.45
N GLY A 95 15.61 -13.19 9.29
CA GLY A 95 15.79 -13.81 10.62
C GLY A 95 16.40 -15.19 10.61
N ALA A 96 16.65 -15.80 9.46
CA ALA A 96 17.40 -17.05 9.38
C ALA A 96 18.87 -16.78 9.66
N THR A 97 19.41 -17.46 10.67
CA THR A 97 20.86 -17.52 10.88
C THR A 97 21.51 -18.36 9.79
N LYS A 98 22.82 -18.18 9.59
CA LYS A 98 23.57 -18.94 8.58
C LYS A 98 23.40 -20.45 8.84
N GLY A 99 22.66 -21.14 7.93
CA GLY A 99 22.34 -22.57 8.10
C GLY A 99 21.17 -22.87 9.04
N GLY A 100 20.50 -21.86 9.62
CA GLY A 100 19.32 -22.02 10.48
C GLY A 100 18.00 -22.07 9.71
N ALA A 101 16.96 -22.58 10.39
CA ALA A 101 15.60 -22.59 9.88
C ALA A 101 15.03 -21.16 9.76
N PRO A 102 14.18 -20.88 8.77
CA PRO A 102 13.45 -19.62 8.67
C PRO A 102 12.59 -19.38 9.92
N VAL A 103 12.57 -18.14 10.39
CA VAL A 103 11.76 -17.74 11.56
C VAL A 103 10.42 -17.19 11.07
N PRO A 104 9.29 -17.78 11.49
CA PRO A 104 7.97 -17.28 11.13
C PRO A 104 7.68 -15.96 11.83
N MET A 105 6.91 -15.11 11.16
CA MET A 105 6.38 -13.88 11.73
C MET A 105 5.32 -14.19 12.79
N ARG A 106 5.21 -13.32 13.79
CA ARG A 106 4.14 -13.37 14.78
C ARG A 106 2.81 -12.96 14.14
N LYS A 107 1.72 -13.62 14.53
CA LYS A 107 0.37 -13.26 14.06
C LYS A 107 0.04 -11.78 14.26
N THR A 108 0.49 -11.18 15.36
CA THR A 108 0.29 -9.76 15.66
C THR A 108 0.99 -8.84 14.66
N GLU A 109 2.18 -9.20 14.20
CA GLU A 109 2.93 -8.42 13.20
C GLU A 109 2.26 -8.50 11.83
N ILE A 110 1.82 -9.69 11.45
CA ILE A 110 1.08 -9.91 10.20
C ILE A 110 -0.23 -9.15 10.19
N ASN A 111 -1.04 -9.28 11.24
CA ASN A 111 -2.31 -8.57 11.35
C ASN A 111 -2.10 -7.05 11.29
N ARG A 112 -1.01 -6.55 11.85
CA ARG A 112 -0.65 -5.12 11.75
C ARG A 112 -0.34 -4.71 10.31
N ILE A 113 0.36 -5.56 9.55
CA ILE A 113 0.72 -5.28 8.15
C ILE A 113 -0.51 -5.42 7.25
N LEU A 114 -1.25 -6.52 7.37
CA LEU A 114 -2.47 -6.77 6.59
C LEU A 114 -3.55 -5.76 6.94
N GLY A 115 -3.76 -5.44 8.21
CA GLY A 115 -4.71 -4.43 8.66
C GLY A 115 -4.38 -3.03 8.17
N LYS A 116 -3.12 -2.68 7.99
CA LYS A 116 -2.73 -1.41 7.35
C LYS A 116 -3.06 -1.43 5.86
N VAL A 117 -2.78 -2.55 5.18
CA VAL A 117 -3.10 -2.71 3.75
C VAL A 117 -4.62 -2.68 3.55
N ASP A 118 -5.37 -3.39 4.38
CA ASP A 118 -6.83 -3.41 4.30
C ASP A 118 -7.45 -2.04 4.61
N ASN A 119 -6.97 -1.36 5.65
CA ASN A 119 -7.42 -0.02 5.99
C ASN A 119 -7.11 1.00 4.88
N LEU A 120 -5.99 0.85 4.19
CA LEU A 120 -5.65 1.71 3.05
C LEU A 120 -6.49 1.39 1.82
N ASN A 121 -6.87 0.13 1.62
CA ASN A 121 -7.78 -0.28 0.55
C ASN A 121 -9.24 0.09 0.85
N LEU A 122 -9.66 0.02 2.11
CA LEU A 122 -10.99 0.47 2.55
C LEU A 122 -11.13 2.00 2.52
N SER A 123 -10.01 2.73 2.61
CA SER A 123 -10.02 4.20 2.48
C SER A 123 -10.38 4.68 1.07
N GLU A 124 -10.47 3.78 0.10
CA GLU A 124 -10.99 4.16 -1.23
C GLU A 124 -12.52 4.32 -1.24
N GLU A 125 -13.25 3.69 -0.30
CA GLU A 125 -14.72 3.82 -0.23
C GLU A 125 -15.21 4.79 0.86
N GLN A 126 -14.43 4.99 1.91
CA GLN A 126 -14.70 6.04 2.90
C GLN A 126 -13.65 7.14 2.72
N VAL A 127 -13.94 8.08 1.85
CA VAL A 127 -13.25 9.36 1.88
C VAL A 127 -13.57 9.97 3.25
N ASN A 128 -12.65 9.76 4.18
CA ASN A 128 -12.67 10.53 5.40
C ASN A 128 -12.44 11.97 4.94
N ILE A 129 -13.54 12.71 4.87
CA ILE A 129 -13.50 14.09 4.43
C ILE A 129 -12.88 14.84 5.59
N PRO A 130 -11.60 15.20 5.53
CA PRO A 130 -10.93 15.85 6.64
C PRO A 130 -11.35 17.30 6.78
N PHE A 131 -12.27 17.76 5.93
CA PHE A 131 -12.68 19.15 5.81
C PHE A 131 -14.07 19.37 6.43
N VAL A 132 -14.22 20.51 7.08
CA VAL A 132 -15.48 20.96 7.70
C VAL A 132 -15.88 22.30 7.06
N VAL A 133 -17.18 22.50 6.86
CA VAL A 133 -17.71 23.78 6.38
C VAL A 133 -17.33 24.90 7.36
N GLY A 134 -16.81 26.00 6.84
CA GLY A 134 -16.28 27.12 7.64
C GLY A 134 -14.81 27.05 7.98
N GLU A 135 -14.15 25.96 7.60
CA GLU A 135 -12.71 25.80 7.80
C GLU A 135 -11.89 26.55 6.75
N THR A 136 -10.78 27.14 7.17
CA THR A 136 -9.84 27.79 6.25
C THR A 136 -8.81 26.78 5.74
N VAL A 137 -8.65 26.72 4.43
CA VAL A 137 -7.70 25.84 3.76
C VAL A 137 -6.80 26.64 2.84
N LYS A 138 -5.64 26.08 2.53
CA LYS A 138 -4.71 26.64 1.55
C LYS A 138 -4.86 25.92 0.22
N VAL A 139 -4.96 26.66 -0.86
CA VAL A 139 -4.96 26.09 -2.21
C VAL A 139 -3.52 25.73 -2.58
N ILE A 140 -3.29 24.47 -2.99
CA ILE A 140 -1.96 23.95 -3.31
C ILE A 140 -1.75 23.66 -4.80
N ASP A 141 -2.81 23.74 -5.59
CA ASP A 141 -2.75 23.46 -7.04
C ASP A 141 -3.65 24.42 -7.83
N GLY A 142 -3.27 24.70 -9.07
CA GLY A 142 -3.97 25.54 -9.99
C GLY A 142 -3.60 27.02 -9.94
N PRO A 143 -4.35 27.88 -10.63
CA PRO A 143 -4.05 29.32 -10.74
C PRO A 143 -4.16 30.09 -9.43
N PHE A 144 -4.79 29.50 -8.42
CA PHE A 144 -4.98 30.09 -7.08
C PHE A 144 -4.06 29.46 -6.02
N ASN A 145 -3.00 28.82 -6.45
CA ASN A 145 -1.99 28.24 -5.55
C ASN A 145 -1.48 29.28 -4.53
N SER A 146 -1.34 28.85 -3.30
CA SER A 146 -0.94 29.65 -2.13
C SER A 146 -2.00 30.62 -1.59
N PHE A 147 -3.18 30.70 -2.17
CA PHE A 147 -4.29 31.46 -1.60
C PHE A 147 -4.98 30.70 -0.47
N HIS A 148 -5.47 31.46 0.50
CA HIS A 148 -6.31 30.93 1.58
C HIS A 148 -7.77 31.06 1.16
N ALA A 149 -8.52 30.00 1.43
CA ALA A 149 -9.95 29.91 1.10
C ALA A 149 -10.74 29.36 2.27
N GLU A 150 -11.97 29.82 2.41
CA GLU A 150 -12.91 29.30 3.39
C GLU A 150 -13.87 28.30 2.71
N ILE A 151 -14.11 27.16 3.32
CA ILE A 151 -15.02 26.14 2.79
C ILE A 151 -16.46 26.56 3.05
N GLU A 152 -17.21 26.77 1.99
CA GLU A 152 -18.65 27.08 2.06
C GLU A 152 -19.54 25.84 1.99
N ALA A 153 -19.16 24.89 1.12
CA ALA A 153 -19.90 23.63 0.96
C ALA A 153 -18.97 22.49 0.55
N ILE A 154 -19.40 21.28 0.86
CA ILE A 154 -18.67 20.05 0.55
C ILE A 154 -19.59 19.15 -0.25
N ASP A 155 -19.18 18.80 -1.48
CA ASP A 155 -19.85 17.80 -2.30
C ASP A 155 -19.09 16.46 -2.18
N GLU A 156 -19.61 15.60 -1.31
CA GLU A 156 -19.03 14.29 -1.04
C GLU A 156 -19.08 13.35 -2.24
N GLN A 157 -20.14 13.44 -3.02
CA GLN A 157 -20.33 12.56 -4.18
C GLN A 157 -19.35 12.87 -5.31
N LYS A 158 -19.11 14.16 -5.55
CA LYS A 158 -18.19 14.62 -6.59
C LYS A 158 -16.75 14.82 -6.07
N LYS A 159 -16.54 14.65 -4.77
CA LYS A 159 -15.25 14.91 -4.09
C LYS A 159 -14.72 16.32 -4.34
N LYS A 160 -15.62 17.31 -4.29
CA LYS A 160 -15.32 18.70 -4.53
C LYS A 160 -15.67 19.58 -3.34
N LEU A 161 -14.93 20.66 -3.21
CA LEU A 161 -15.16 21.71 -2.23
C LEU A 161 -15.58 22.98 -2.94
N GLN A 162 -16.63 23.62 -2.45
CA GLN A 162 -16.94 25.00 -2.79
C GLN A 162 -16.22 25.91 -1.81
N LEU A 163 -15.32 26.69 -2.32
CA LEU A 163 -14.43 27.55 -1.56
C LEU A 163 -14.72 29.01 -1.87
N MET A 164 -14.54 29.85 -0.87
CA MET A 164 -14.55 31.29 -1.04
C MET A 164 -13.15 31.84 -0.88
N VAL A 165 -12.56 32.28 -1.95
CA VAL A 165 -11.23 32.90 -1.99
C VAL A 165 -11.34 34.42 -1.97
N LYS A 166 -10.54 35.06 -1.17
CA LYS A 166 -10.44 36.54 -1.14
C LYS A 166 -9.37 37.01 -2.10
N ILE A 167 -9.78 37.50 -3.25
CA ILE A 167 -8.89 37.99 -4.30
C ILE A 167 -9.13 39.51 -4.44
N PHE A 168 -8.06 40.30 -4.24
CA PHE A 168 -8.12 41.78 -4.31
C PHE A 168 -9.27 42.40 -3.51
N GLY A 169 -9.55 41.86 -2.30
CA GLY A 169 -10.62 42.32 -1.43
C GLY A 169 -12.03 41.90 -1.81
N ARG A 170 -12.19 41.09 -2.87
CA ARG A 170 -13.46 40.52 -3.31
C ARG A 170 -13.53 39.04 -3.00
N LYS A 171 -14.66 38.59 -2.47
CA LYS A 171 -14.95 37.17 -2.27
C LYS A 171 -15.31 36.54 -3.62
N THR A 172 -14.53 35.57 -4.05
CA THR A 172 -14.75 34.85 -5.33
C THR A 172 -15.01 33.38 -5.02
N PRO A 173 -16.16 32.83 -5.46
CA PRO A 173 -16.42 31.39 -5.30
C PRO A 173 -15.53 30.59 -6.23
N LEU A 174 -14.99 29.48 -5.72
CA LEU A 174 -14.10 28.58 -6.43
C LEU A 174 -14.46 27.13 -6.11
N GLU A 175 -14.52 26.28 -7.10
CA GLU A 175 -14.76 24.86 -6.95
C GLU A 175 -13.44 24.11 -7.19
N LEU A 176 -12.95 23.40 -6.17
CA LEU A 176 -11.73 22.59 -6.22
C LEU A 176 -11.97 21.19 -5.69
N ASN A 177 -11.13 20.26 -6.13
CA ASN A 177 -11.12 18.91 -5.58
C ASN A 177 -10.44 18.88 -4.20
N PHE A 178 -10.78 17.90 -3.36
CA PHE A 178 -10.19 17.71 -2.04
C PHE A 178 -8.65 17.66 -2.06
N MET A 179 -8.07 17.27 -3.18
CA MET A 179 -6.64 17.13 -3.34
C MET A 179 -5.91 18.40 -3.76
N GLN A 180 -6.66 19.44 -4.11
CA GLN A 180 -6.10 20.73 -4.52
C GLN A 180 -5.99 21.71 -3.36
N VAL A 181 -6.36 21.28 -2.17
CA VAL A 181 -6.32 22.09 -0.94
C VAL A 181 -5.67 21.32 0.19
N GLU A 182 -5.04 22.07 1.08
CA GLU A 182 -4.37 21.57 2.28
C GLU A 182 -4.93 22.29 3.51
N LYS A 183 -5.09 21.55 4.60
CA LYS A 183 -5.45 22.10 5.90
C LYS A 183 -4.33 22.98 6.43
N ILE A 184 -4.68 24.12 6.96
CA ILE A 184 -3.70 25.03 7.59
C ILE A 184 -3.49 24.61 9.03
#